data_38b3916591f2e410cfbcf51bacfd25d9
#
_entry.id   38b3916591f2e410cfbcf51bacfd25d9
#
_cell.length_a   1.000
_cell.length_b   1.000
_cell.length_c   1.000
_cell.angle_alpha   90.00
_cell.angle_beta   90.00
_cell.angle_gamma   90.00
#
_symmetry.space_group_name_H-M   'P 1'
#
loop_
_entity.id
_entity.type
_entity.pdbx_description
1 polymer ?
#
loop_
_entity_poly.entity_id
_entity_poly.type
_entity_poly.pdbx_seq_one_letter_code
_entity_poly.pdbx_strand_id
1 'polypeptide(L)'
;TLEETLDIKPKPEGMSIGIPKEIAFQENRIALTPDAVSVLVSNGHRVMIEYLAGEGSHFTDKDYSEAGAKIAYDRKEVYQCDILIKSAPVCEEELELLKAGQTIISPIHIAVMKPEILEGMMEKRITALSFENLKDDSGHNPIVRSMSEIAGSAVMLIAGQYLSSFNNGKGVLLGGISGIPPTKVIIIGAGIVGEYAARTALAMGGSVKVFDNNIYKLKRMQTAIGHRMWTSVVEPKILAKQLKTCDVAVGALSSIGGARSPIVATEEMVA
;
A
#
# COMPACT_ATOMS: atom_id res chain seq x y z
N THR A 1 -7.20 60.10 12.32
CA THR A 1 -6.58 58.76 12.28
C THR A 1 -7.70 57.73 12.11
N LEU A 2 -7.87 57.23 10.87
CA LEU A 2 -8.71 56.08 10.59
C LEU A 2 -7.97 54.86 11.16
N GLU A 3 -8.47 54.29 12.26
CA GLU A 3 -8.11 52.92 12.68
C GLU A 3 -8.71 51.95 11.65
N GLU A 4 -7.88 51.38 10.80
CA GLU A 4 -8.24 50.19 10.04
C GLU A 4 -8.44 49.06 11.04
N THR A 5 -9.67 48.77 11.38
CA THR A 5 -10.03 47.52 12.04
C THR A 5 -9.69 46.37 11.08
N LEU A 6 -8.58 45.67 11.35
CA LEU A 6 -8.28 44.41 10.72
C LEU A 6 -9.46 43.48 10.99
N ASP A 7 -10.23 43.20 9.95
CA ASP A 7 -11.31 42.24 9.97
C ASP A 7 -10.66 40.84 10.11
N ILE A 8 -10.45 40.41 11.35
CA ILE A 8 -9.97 39.07 11.67
C ILE A 8 -11.13 38.15 11.30
N LYS A 9 -11.09 37.64 10.05
CA LYS A 9 -12.01 36.54 9.64
C LYS A 9 -11.88 35.44 10.67
N PRO A 10 -12.98 35.00 11.31
CA PRO A 10 -12.93 33.89 12.24
C PRO A 10 -12.28 32.70 11.49
N LYS A 11 -11.25 32.09 12.10
CA LYS A 11 -10.71 30.82 11.57
C LYS A 11 -11.90 29.88 11.41
N PRO A 12 -12.08 29.25 10.24
CA PRO A 12 -13.13 28.23 10.09
C PRO A 12 -12.99 27.23 11.25
N GLU A 13 -14.10 26.84 11.86
CA GLU A 13 -14.09 25.83 12.91
C GLU A 13 -13.34 24.61 12.39
N GLY A 14 -12.29 24.18 13.10
CA GLY A 14 -11.47 23.06 12.69
C GLY A 14 -12.31 21.78 12.68
N MET A 15 -12.11 20.96 11.64
CA MET A 15 -12.75 19.65 11.53
C MET A 15 -12.23 18.70 12.61
N SER A 16 -13.08 17.75 13.03
CA SER A 16 -12.66 16.63 13.86
C SER A 16 -12.22 15.46 12.98
N ILE A 17 -11.01 14.97 13.20
CA ILE A 17 -10.38 13.90 12.43
C ILE A 17 -10.10 12.74 13.36
N GLY A 18 -10.65 11.56 13.05
CA GLY A 18 -10.47 10.34 13.80
C GLY A 18 -9.55 9.36 13.07
N ILE A 19 -8.63 8.76 13.80
CA ILE A 19 -7.74 7.73 13.33
C ILE A 19 -7.95 6.50 14.21
N PRO A 20 -8.77 5.52 13.77
CA PRO A 20 -9.00 4.30 14.51
C PRO A 20 -7.78 3.37 14.42
N LYS A 21 -7.66 2.47 15.40
CA LYS A 21 -6.76 1.32 15.34
C LYS A 21 -7.25 0.36 14.26
N GLU A 22 -6.35 -0.03 13.36
CA GLU A 22 -6.69 -1.00 12.33
C GLU A 22 -6.92 -2.39 12.93
N ILE A 23 -7.96 -3.08 12.45
CA ILE A 23 -8.33 -4.42 12.89
C ILE A 23 -8.19 -5.46 11.77
N ALA A 24 -7.83 -5.02 10.57
CA ALA A 24 -7.57 -5.92 9.46
C ALA A 24 -6.38 -6.84 9.78
N PHE A 25 -6.48 -8.09 9.35
CA PHE A 25 -5.45 -9.10 9.62
C PHE A 25 -4.08 -8.65 9.12
N GLN A 26 -3.08 -8.65 10.00
CA GLN A 26 -1.71 -8.22 9.75
C GLN A 26 -1.56 -6.75 9.30
N GLU A 27 -2.54 -5.89 9.52
CA GLU A 27 -2.40 -4.47 9.25
C GLU A 27 -1.79 -3.78 10.48
N ASN A 28 -0.53 -3.42 10.36
CA ASN A 28 0.24 -2.76 11.42
C ASN A 28 0.49 -1.27 11.12
N ARG A 29 0.05 -0.79 9.96
CA ARG A 29 0.23 0.61 9.56
C ARG A 29 -0.78 1.50 10.26
N ILE A 30 -0.42 2.75 10.44
CA ILE A 30 -1.31 3.82 10.86
C ILE A 30 -1.40 4.88 9.76
N ALA A 31 -2.55 5.52 9.64
CA ALA A 31 -2.82 6.43 8.53
C ALA A 31 -1.97 7.71 8.57
N LEU A 32 -1.67 8.24 9.75
CA LEU A 32 -0.87 9.46 9.94
C LEU A 32 0.20 9.25 10.99
N THR A 33 1.38 9.80 10.74
CA THR A 33 2.47 9.89 11.74
C THR A 33 2.21 11.01 12.75
N PRO A 34 2.86 11.02 13.94
CA PRO A 34 2.77 12.13 14.89
C PRO A 34 3.09 13.49 14.26
N ASP A 35 4.10 13.57 13.38
CA ASP A 35 4.46 14.82 12.69
C ASP A 35 3.31 15.32 11.80
N ALA A 36 2.67 14.42 11.05
CA ALA A 36 1.52 14.79 10.22
C ALA A 36 0.32 15.26 11.07
N VAL A 37 0.12 14.64 12.23
CA VAL A 37 -0.90 15.06 13.21
C VAL A 37 -0.60 16.44 13.75
N SER A 38 0.66 16.75 14.10
CA SER A 38 1.09 18.06 14.56
C SER A 38 0.76 19.17 13.54
N VAL A 39 0.95 18.89 12.24
CA VAL A 39 0.58 19.82 11.16
C VAL A 39 -0.92 20.09 11.15
N LEU A 40 -1.75 19.05 11.26
CA LEU A 40 -3.22 19.21 11.29
C LEU A 40 -3.69 20.01 12.51
N VAL A 41 -3.14 19.70 13.69
CA VAL A 41 -3.46 20.42 14.94
C VAL A 41 -3.03 21.88 14.86
N SER A 42 -1.84 22.16 14.31
CA SER A 42 -1.35 23.54 14.12
C SER A 42 -2.23 24.35 13.16
N ASN A 43 -2.92 23.67 12.23
CA ASN A 43 -3.90 24.29 11.34
C ASN A 43 -5.30 24.41 11.96
N GLY A 44 -5.46 24.07 13.24
CA GLY A 44 -6.69 24.25 14.01
C GLY A 44 -7.67 23.07 13.94
N HIS A 45 -7.26 21.93 13.39
CA HIS A 45 -8.07 20.71 13.40
C HIS A 45 -7.95 19.97 14.73
N ARG A 46 -8.99 19.25 15.12
CA ARG A 46 -8.99 18.37 16.30
C ARG A 46 -8.72 16.95 15.83
N VAL A 47 -7.60 16.37 16.24
CA VAL A 47 -7.24 15.00 15.88
C VAL A 47 -7.45 14.08 17.09
N MET A 48 -8.12 12.97 16.85
CA MET A 48 -8.38 11.93 17.86
C MET A 48 -7.81 10.60 17.37
N ILE A 49 -6.97 9.98 18.19
CA ILE A 49 -6.31 8.71 17.91
C ILE A 49 -6.87 7.64 18.85
N GLU A 50 -7.24 6.48 18.34
CA GLU A 50 -7.62 5.34 19.18
C GLU A 50 -6.40 4.84 19.97
N TYR A 51 -6.59 4.48 21.22
CA TYR A 51 -5.56 3.94 22.12
C TYR A 51 -4.80 2.78 21.44
N LEU A 52 -3.46 2.84 21.49
CA LEU A 52 -2.53 1.89 20.85
C LEU A 52 -2.68 1.77 19.31
N ALA A 53 -3.26 2.74 18.63
CA ALA A 53 -3.40 2.68 17.17
C ALA A 53 -2.06 2.74 16.43
N GLY A 54 -1.07 3.44 16.99
CA GLY A 54 0.27 3.61 16.40
C GLY A 54 1.28 2.52 16.74
N GLU A 55 0.95 1.61 17.67
CA GLU A 55 1.91 0.65 18.25
C GLU A 55 2.54 -0.26 17.19
N GLY A 56 1.75 -0.74 16.22
CA GLY A 56 2.23 -1.57 15.12
C GLY A 56 3.21 -0.87 14.18
N SER A 57 3.21 0.46 14.18
CA SER A 57 4.14 1.32 13.43
C SER A 57 5.22 1.96 14.33
N HIS A 58 5.37 1.49 15.56
CA HIS A 58 6.34 1.97 16.58
C HIS A 58 6.12 3.44 16.99
N PHE A 59 4.90 3.95 16.90
CA PHE A 59 4.49 5.24 17.47
C PHE A 59 3.67 4.99 18.73
N THR A 60 4.05 5.65 19.83
CA THR A 60 3.35 5.53 21.11
C THR A 60 2.21 6.53 21.22
N ASP A 61 1.24 6.26 22.11
CA ASP A 61 0.19 7.24 22.43
C ASP A 61 0.76 8.56 22.96
N LYS A 62 1.94 8.50 23.61
CA LYS A 62 2.66 9.68 24.09
C LYS A 62 3.11 10.55 22.92
N ASP A 63 3.68 9.95 21.84
CA ASP A 63 4.13 10.69 20.67
C ASP A 63 2.95 11.44 20.02
N TYR A 64 1.79 10.81 19.93
CA TYR A 64 0.57 11.46 19.43
C TYR A 64 0.02 12.55 20.35
N SER A 65 0.06 12.33 21.67
CA SER A 65 -0.35 13.32 22.65
C SER A 65 0.55 14.56 22.60
N GLU A 66 1.88 14.36 22.47
CA GLU A 66 2.85 15.46 22.29
C GLU A 66 2.64 16.20 20.98
N ALA A 67 2.18 15.52 19.92
CA ALA A 67 1.76 16.12 18.65
C ALA A 67 0.43 16.89 18.74
N GLY A 68 -0.25 16.86 19.89
CA GLY A 68 -1.50 17.59 20.15
C GLY A 68 -2.78 16.79 19.85
N ALA A 69 -2.70 15.48 19.60
CA ALA A 69 -3.88 14.64 19.46
C ALA A 69 -4.50 14.27 20.82
N LYS A 70 -5.82 14.06 20.83
CA LYS A 70 -6.51 13.42 21.94
C LYS A 70 -6.44 11.90 21.76
N ILE A 71 -6.01 11.17 22.79
CA ILE A 71 -6.09 9.70 22.82
C ILE A 71 -7.48 9.29 23.32
N ALA A 72 -8.16 8.45 22.54
CA ALA A 72 -9.47 7.90 22.88
C ALA A 72 -9.34 6.43 23.30
N TYR A 73 -9.85 6.12 24.47
CA TYR A 73 -9.87 4.74 25.00
C TYR A 73 -11.11 3.96 24.57
N ASP A 74 -12.18 4.65 24.18
CA ASP A 74 -13.34 4.04 23.55
C ASP A 74 -13.30 4.29 22.04
N ARG A 75 -13.26 3.20 21.28
CA ARG A 75 -13.29 3.23 19.82
C ARG A 75 -14.44 4.06 19.27
N LYS A 76 -15.61 4.00 19.92
CA LYS A 76 -16.80 4.76 19.52
C LYS A 76 -16.57 6.26 19.48
N GLU A 77 -15.73 6.80 20.37
CA GLU A 77 -15.41 8.24 20.33
C GLU A 77 -14.71 8.63 19.04
N VAL A 78 -13.77 7.82 18.55
CA VAL A 78 -13.03 8.07 17.31
C VAL A 78 -13.99 8.08 16.11
N TYR A 79 -14.94 7.16 16.09
CA TYR A 79 -15.93 7.05 15.01
C TYR A 79 -16.98 8.17 15.03
N GLN A 80 -17.03 9.03 16.06
CA GLN A 80 -17.88 10.24 16.08
C GLN A 80 -17.21 11.46 15.41
N CYS A 81 -15.96 11.37 14.99
CA CYS A 81 -15.29 12.45 14.24
C CYS A 81 -15.95 12.66 12.87
N ASP A 82 -15.77 13.88 12.31
CA ASP A 82 -16.36 14.23 11.02
C ASP A 82 -15.67 13.53 9.86
N ILE A 83 -14.36 13.34 10.00
CA ILE A 83 -13.52 12.64 9.02
C ILE A 83 -12.84 11.45 9.72
N LEU A 84 -12.90 10.29 9.11
CA LEU A 84 -12.07 9.14 9.48
C LEU A 84 -10.99 8.91 8.45
N ILE A 85 -9.77 8.64 8.92
CA ILE A 85 -8.64 8.30 8.05
C ILE A 85 -8.13 6.92 8.45
N LYS A 86 -8.09 5.99 7.46
CA LYS A 86 -7.73 4.58 7.68
C LYS A 86 -6.72 4.11 6.65
N SER A 87 -5.89 3.14 7.04
CA SER A 87 -4.95 2.44 6.15
C SER A 87 -5.57 1.22 5.47
N ALA A 88 -6.59 0.61 6.08
CA ALA A 88 -7.33 -0.53 5.56
C ALA A 88 -8.77 -0.14 5.16
N PRO A 89 -9.44 -0.89 4.26
CA PRO A 89 -10.86 -0.71 3.96
C PRO A 89 -11.73 -0.86 5.20
N VAL A 90 -12.91 -0.25 5.17
CA VAL A 90 -13.95 -0.45 6.21
C VAL A 90 -14.40 -1.90 6.18
N CYS A 91 -14.51 -2.52 7.35
CA CYS A 91 -15.07 -3.87 7.53
C CYS A 91 -16.49 -3.83 8.14
N GLU A 92 -17.12 -5.00 8.24
CA GLU A 92 -18.50 -5.13 8.76
C GLU A 92 -18.65 -4.61 10.20
N GLU A 93 -17.69 -4.93 11.07
CA GLU A 93 -17.70 -4.49 12.47
C GLU A 93 -17.62 -2.98 12.63
N GLU A 94 -16.92 -2.33 11.71
CA GLU A 94 -16.73 -0.87 11.69
C GLU A 94 -17.94 -0.14 11.11
N LEU A 95 -18.67 -0.80 10.20
CA LEU A 95 -19.83 -0.23 9.55
C LEU A 95 -20.87 0.25 10.56
N GLU A 96 -21.09 -0.51 11.65
CA GLU A 96 -22.04 -0.16 12.70
C GLU A 96 -21.64 1.11 13.45
N LEU A 97 -20.34 1.37 13.60
CA LEU A 97 -19.80 2.52 14.32
C LEU A 97 -19.86 3.82 13.51
N LEU A 98 -19.98 3.72 12.18
CA LEU A 98 -19.98 4.88 11.29
C LEU A 98 -21.19 5.79 11.53
N LYS A 99 -20.93 7.08 11.60
CA LYS A 99 -21.92 8.13 11.72
C LYS A 99 -22.51 8.47 10.33
N ALA A 100 -23.81 8.71 10.27
CA ALA A 100 -24.45 9.14 9.02
C ALA A 100 -23.86 10.48 8.49
N GLY A 101 -23.60 10.55 7.20
CA GLY A 101 -23.04 11.73 6.53
C GLY A 101 -21.54 11.93 6.77
N GLN A 102 -20.83 10.96 7.36
CA GLN A 102 -19.43 11.03 7.68
C GLN A 102 -18.54 10.96 6.42
N THR A 103 -17.36 11.58 6.47
CA THR A 103 -16.35 11.42 5.43
C THR A 103 -15.30 10.39 5.85
N ILE A 104 -14.96 9.47 4.95
CA ILE A 104 -13.93 8.45 5.18
C ILE A 104 -12.87 8.58 4.10
N ILE A 105 -11.61 8.62 4.51
CA ILE A 105 -10.44 8.57 3.64
C ILE A 105 -9.76 7.22 3.89
N SER A 106 -9.89 6.29 2.95
CA SER A 106 -9.35 4.93 3.08
C SER A 106 -9.18 4.28 1.71
N PRO A 107 -8.51 3.14 1.58
CA PRO A 107 -8.66 2.32 0.38
C PRO A 107 -10.09 1.77 0.34
N ILE A 108 -10.74 1.90 -0.79
CA ILE A 108 -12.13 1.44 -0.95
C ILE A 108 -12.20 0.09 -1.65
N HIS A 109 -11.32 -0.12 -2.66
CA HIS A 109 -11.27 -1.35 -3.45
C HIS A 109 -12.64 -1.84 -3.93
N ILE A 110 -13.46 -0.92 -4.48
CA ILE A 110 -14.88 -1.12 -4.79
C ILE A 110 -15.16 -2.40 -5.59
N ALA A 111 -14.25 -2.83 -6.45
CA ALA A 111 -14.41 -4.03 -7.28
C ALA A 111 -14.36 -5.36 -6.50
N VAL A 112 -13.85 -5.35 -5.28
CA VAL A 112 -13.70 -6.53 -4.41
C VAL A 112 -14.35 -6.34 -3.03
N MET A 113 -14.94 -5.16 -2.79
CA MET A 113 -15.68 -4.86 -1.57
C MET A 113 -16.94 -5.75 -1.49
N LYS A 114 -17.29 -6.20 -0.31
CA LYS A 114 -18.55 -6.92 -0.08
C LYS A 114 -19.73 -5.99 -0.34
N PRO A 115 -20.77 -6.44 -1.08
CA PRO A 115 -21.95 -5.63 -1.38
C PRO A 115 -22.59 -5.03 -0.13
N GLU A 116 -22.68 -5.81 0.97
CA GLU A 116 -23.29 -5.44 2.22
C GLU A 116 -22.63 -4.21 2.87
N ILE A 117 -21.29 -4.12 2.74
CA ILE A 117 -20.53 -2.95 3.25
C ILE A 117 -20.84 -1.73 2.40
N LEU A 118 -20.85 -1.89 1.07
CA LEU A 118 -21.17 -0.79 0.16
C LEU A 118 -22.59 -0.26 0.38
N GLU A 119 -23.57 -1.15 0.47
CA GLU A 119 -24.96 -0.82 0.75
C GLU A 119 -25.11 -0.07 2.09
N GLY A 120 -24.48 -0.58 3.15
CA GLY A 120 -24.52 0.06 4.47
C GLY A 120 -23.83 1.44 4.48
N MET A 121 -22.74 1.62 3.74
CA MET A 121 -22.13 2.95 3.55
C MET A 121 -23.06 3.90 2.79
N MET A 122 -23.79 3.41 1.78
CA MET A 122 -24.76 4.19 1.02
C MET A 122 -25.97 4.59 1.88
N GLU A 123 -26.54 3.67 2.68
CA GLU A 123 -27.62 3.95 3.62
C GLU A 123 -27.25 5.05 4.62
N LYS A 124 -26.01 5.00 5.13
CA LYS A 124 -25.47 6.02 6.03
C LYS A 124 -25.00 7.29 5.32
N ARG A 125 -25.11 7.38 3.99
CA ARG A 125 -24.70 8.53 3.17
C ARG A 125 -23.23 8.91 3.42
N ILE A 126 -22.35 7.91 3.48
CA ILE A 126 -20.93 8.13 3.70
C ILE A 126 -20.29 8.77 2.46
N THR A 127 -19.48 9.80 2.67
CA THR A 127 -18.59 10.33 1.64
C THR A 127 -17.27 9.57 1.68
N ALA A 128 -17.05 8.66 0.73
CA ALA A 128 -15.84 7.84 0.68
C ALA A 128 -14.81 8.43 -0.29
N LEU A 129 -13.67 8.84 0.23
CA LEU A 129 -12.53 9.34 -0.54
C LEU A 129 -11.49 8.22 -0.64
N SER A 130 -11.47 7.56 -1.78
CA SER A 130 -10.56 6.46 -2.08
C SER A 130 -9.15 6.99 -2.37
N PHE A 131 -8.21 6.84 -1.47
CA PHE A 131 -6.86 7.35 -1.66
C PHE A 131 -6.07 6.60 -2.75
N GLU A 132 -6.47 5.39 -3.11
CA GLU A 132 -5.87 4.66 -4.24
C GLU A 132 -6.19 5.31 -5.60
N ASN A 133 -7.20 6.18 -5.65
CA ASN A 133 -7.57 6.92 -6.85
C ASN A 133 -7.10 8.38 -6.84
N LEU A 134 -6.48 8.85 -5.75
CA LEU A 134 -5.92 10.20 -5.68
C LEU A 134 -4.74 10.31 -6.65
N LYS A 135 -4.77 11.35 -7.46
CA LYS A 135 -3.74 11.65 -8.45
C LYS A 135 -3.09 12.99 -8.17
N ASP A 136 -1.79 13.06 -8.40
CA ASP A 136 -1.05 14.33 -8.47
C ASP A 136 -1.29 15.05 -9.80
N ASP A 137 -0.75 16.25 -9.95
CA ASP A 137 -0.88 17.08 -11.16
C ASP A 137 -0.27 16.40 -12.41
N SER A 138 0.60 15.43 -12.23
CA SER A 138 1.21 14.61 -13.28
C SER A 138 0.37 13.36 -13.63
N GLY A 139 -0.75 13.15 -12.93
CA GLY A 139 -1.65 12.01 -13.12
C GLY A 139 -1.18 10.71 -12.47
N HIS A 140 -0.16 10.75 -11.61
CA HIS A 140 0.30 9.59 -10.84
C HIS A 140 -0.45 9.47 -9.51
N ASN A 141 -0.51 8.25 -8.98
CA ASN A 141 -1.11 7.95 -7.68
C ASN A 141 -0.01 7.93 -6.60
N PRO A 142 0.31 9.05 -5.93
CA PRO A 142 1.51 9.17 -5.09
C PRO A 142 1.48 8.21 -3.90
N ILE A 143 0.32 8.02 -3.26
CA ILE A 143 0.17 7.13 -2.10
C ILE A 143 0.40 5.67 -2.51
N VAL A 144 -0.33 5.19 -3.53
CA VAL A 144 -0.20 3.81 -4.02
C VAL A 144 1.17 3.54 -4.61
N ARG A 145 1.80 4.56 -5.22
CA ARG A 145 3.16 4.44 -5.76
C ARG A 145 4.15 4.11 -4.64
N SER A 146 4.15 4.88 -3.54
CA SER A 146 5.05 4.63 -2.41
C SER A 146 4.86 3.23 -1.82
N MET A 147 3.60 2.80 -1.65
CA MET A 147 3.28 1.44 -1.19
C MET A 147 3.80 0.37 -2.17
N SER A 148 3.69 0.61 -3.47
CA SER A 148 4.16 -0.31 -4.51
C SER A 148 5.70 -0.41 -4.54
N GLU A 149 6.41 0.67 -4.29
CA GLU A 149 7.87 0.71 -4.17
C GLU A 149 8.36 -0.11 -2.98
N ILE A 150 7.68 0.04 -1.82
CA ILE A 150 7.96 -0.76 -0.63
C ILE A 150 7.66 -2.24 -0.89
N ALA A 151 6.50 -2.57 -1.45
CA ALA A 151 6.12 -3.95 -1.74
C ALA A 151 7.12 -4.64 -2.69
N GLY A 152 7.54 -3.93 -3.76
CA GLY A 152 8.52 -4.44 -4.71
C GLY A 152 9.89 -4.68 -4.08
N SER A 153 10.33 -3.80 -3.18
CA SER A 153 11.59 -3.98 -2.45
C SER A 153 11.51 -5.12 -1.44
N ALA A 154 10.43 -5.17 -0.67
CA ALA A 154 10.24 -6.15 0.41
C ALA A 154 10.08 -7.59 -0.10
N VAL A 155 9.41 -7.79 -1.26
CA VAL A 155 9.14 -9.13 -1.79
C VAL A 155 10.40 -9.95 -2.01
N MET A 156 11.52 -9.32 -2.34
CA MET A 156 12.80 -10.03 -2.54
C MET A 156 13.47 -10.42 -1.23
N LEU A 157 13.29 -9.64 -0.17
CA LEU A 157 13.74 -10.01 1.18
C LEU A 157 12.94 -11.21 1.69
N ILE A 158 11.63 -11.19 1.48
CA ILE A 158 10.74 -12.30 1.81
C ILE A 158 11.12 -13.55 1.01
N ALA A 159 11.37 -13.43 -0.30
CA ALA A 159 11.85 -14.53 -1.13
C ALA A 159 13.17 -15.12 -0.59
N GLY A 160 14.10 -14.28 -0.14
CA GLY A 160 15.33 -14.73 0.49
C GLY A 160 15.11 -15.52 1.78
N GLN A 161 14.13 -15.12 2.59
CA GLN A 161 13.73 -15.87 3.78
C GLN A 161 13.19 -17.27 3.43
N TYR A 162 12.30 -17.37 2.43
CA TYR A 162 11.75 -18.65 1.99
C TYR A 162 12.75 -19.54 1.26
N LEU A 163 13.80 -18.98 0.66
CA LEU A 163 14.90 -19.76 0.07
C LEU A 163 15.85 -20.33 1.14
N SER A 164 15.88 -19.72 2.31
CA SER A 164 16.77 -20.11 3.41
C SER A 164 16.41 -21.48 3.99
N SER A 165 17.43 -22.29 4.32
CA SER A 165 17.28 -23.56 5.02
C SER A 165 16.66 -23.39 6.43
N PHE A 166 16.80 -22.23 7.07
CA PHE A 166 16.15 -21.94 8.34
C PHE A 166 14.62 -21.95 8.26
N ASN A 167 14.06 -21.68 7.08
CA ASN A 167 12.63 -21.73 6.81
C ASN A 167 12.23 -22.94 5.95
N ASN A 168 12.99 -24.04 6.01
CA ASN A 168 12.77 -25.24 5.21
C ASN A 168 12.82 -25.00 3.67
N GLY A 169 13.49 -23.93 3.25
CA GLY A 169 13.72 -23.63 1.84
C GLY A 169 14.86 -24.44 1.23
N LYS A 170 15.16 -24.17 -0.04
CA LYS A 170 16.20 -24.87 -0.81
C LYS A 170 17.65 -24.67 -0.29
N GLY A 171 17.87 -23.74 0.63
CA GLY A 171 19.21 -23.40 1.15
C GLY A 171 20.09 -22.68 0.12
N VAL A 172 19.52 -21.86 -0.75
CA VAL A 172 20.23 -21.12 -1.80
C VAL A 172 20.22 -19.60 -1.52
N LEU A 173 21.29 -18.94 -1.94
CA LEU A 173 21.42 -17.48 -1.85
C LEU A 173 20.93 -16.83 -3.15
N LEU A 174 20.30 -15.67 -3.04
CA LEU A 174 19.79 -14.92 -4.21
C LEU A 174 20.92 -14.58 -5.20
N GLY A 175 22.07 -14.12 -4.73
CA GLY A 175 23.19 -13.70 -5.57
C GLY A 175 24.14 -14.80 -6.02
N GLY A 176 24.01 -16.01 -5.48
CA GLY A 176 25.04 -17.04 -5.67
C GLY A 176 26.39 -16.65 -5.05
N ILE A 177 27.44 -17.35 -5.40
CA ILE A 177 28.84 -17.05 -5.03
C ILE A 177 29.75 -17.46 -6.20
N SER A 178 31.03 -17.15 -6.11
CA SER A 178 32.02 -17.57 -7.12
C SER A 178 32.00 -19.08 -7.32
N GLY A 179 31.71 -19.52 -8.53
CA GLY A 179 31.58 -20.94 -8.91
C GLY A 179 30.17 -21.51 -8.72
N ILE A 180 29.24 -20.78 -8.09
CA ILE A 180 27.82 -21.17 -7.96
C ILE A 180 26.95 -20.09 -8.61
N PRO A 181 26.14 -20.45 -9.63
CA PRO A 181 25.30 -19.46 -10.34
C PRO A 181 24.27 -18.81 -9.44
N PRO A 182 23.83 -17.57 -9.76
CA PRO A 182 22.82 -16.86 -9.00
C PRO A 182 21.44 -17.51 -9.16
N THR A 183 20.57 -17.26 -8.19
CA THR A 183 19.16 -17.60 -8.18
C THR A 183 18.43 -16.97 -9.37
N LYS A 184 17.59 -17.74 -10.03
CA LYS A 184 16.76 -17.33 -11.16
C LYS A 184 15.45 -16.75 -10.67
N VAL A 185 15.25 -15.46 -10.87
CA VAL A 185 14.05 -14.71 -10.46
C VAL A 185 13.22 -14.38 -11.68
N ILE A 186 11.94 -14.75 -11.66
CA ILE A 186 10.95 -14.35 -12.66
C ILE A 186 10.01 -13.32 -12.05
N ILE A 187 9.80 -12.23 -12.76
CA ILE A 187 8.86 -11.18 -12.38
C ILE A 187 7.80 -11.07 -13.47
N ILE A 188 6.54 -11.24 -13.11
CA ILE A 188 5.40 -11.15 -14.01
C ILE A 188 4.67 -9.84 -13.73
N GLY A 189 4.88 -8.86 -14.58
CA GLY A 189 4.41 -7.47 -14.46
C GLY A 189 5.56 -6.47 -14.37
N ALA A 190 5.60 -5.50 -15.28
CA ALA A 190 6.58 -4.40 -15.32
C ALA A 190 6.00 -3.07 -14.79
N GLY A 191 5.10 -3.17 -13.79
CA GLY A 191 4.59 -2.04 -13.00
C GLY A 191 5.63 -1.53 -12.01
N ILE A 192 5.21 -0.68 -11.08
CA ILE A 192 6.11 -0.15 -10.02
C ILE A 192 6.61 -1.28 -9.11
N VAL A 193 5.72 -2.16 -8.65
CA VAL A 193 6.11 -3.33 -7.84
C VAL A 193 7.16 -4.17 -8.56
N GLY A 194 6.92 -4.52 -9.83
CA GLY A 194 7.85 -5.33 -10.63
C GLY A 194 9.18 -4.64 -10.87
N GLU A 195 9.19 -3.33 -11.09
CA GLU A 195 10.40 -2.53 -11.25
C GLU A 195 11.26 -2.56 -9.98
N TYR A 196 10.68 -2.32 -8.81
CA TYR A 196 11.41 -2.34 -7.55
C TYR A 196 11.84 -3.75 -7.13
N ALA A 197 11.02 -4.76 -7.42
CA ALA A 197 11.41 -6.16 -7.25
C ALA A 197 12.62 -6.52 -8.12
N ALA A 198 12.63 -6.08 -9.39
CA ALA A 198 13.76 -6.29 -10.29
C ALA A 198 15.02 -5.58 -9.82
N ARG A 199 14.91 -4.30 -9.38
CA ARG A 199 16.03 -3.54 -8.81
C ARG A 199 16.66 -4.25 -7.62
N THR A 200 15.81 -4.69 -6.68
CA THR A 200 16.25 -5.36 -5.46
C THR A 200 16.87 -6.72 -5.77
N ALA A 201 16.25 -7.52 -6.65
CA ALA A 201 16.79 -8.81 -7.06
C ALA A 201 18.17 -8.68 -7.73
N LEU A 202 18.33 -7.70 -8.61
CA LEU A 202 19.60 -7.43 -9.29
C LEU A 202 20.65 -6.91 -8.31
N ALA A 203 20.29 -6.01 -7.40
CA ALA A 203 21.18 -5.51 -6.34
C ALA A 203 21.68 -6.63 -5.42
N MET A 204 20.83 -7.63 -5.16
CA MET A 204 21.20 -8.84 -4.42
C MET A 204 21.97 -9.88 -5.27
N GLY A 205 22.24 -9.59 -6.54
CA GLY A 205 23.00 -10.44 -7.45
C GLY A 205 22.18 -11.52 -8.16
N GLY A 206 20.85 -11.49 -8.08
CA GLY A 206 19.96 -12.46 -8.73
C GLY A 206 19.92 -12.33 -10.26
N SER A 207 19.63 -13.41 -10.97
CA SER A 207 19.41 -13.42 -12.41
C SER A 207 17.92 -13.16 -12.72
N VAL A 208 17.59 -11.98 -13.25
CA VAL A 208 16.21 -11.50 -13.37
C VAL A 208 15.68 -11.64 -14.80
N LYS A 209 14.45 -12.14 -14.92
CA LYS A 209 13.64 -12.15 -16.15
C LYS A 209 12.29 -11.51 -15.88
N VAL A 210 11.87 -10.59 -16.75
CA VAL A 210 10.62 -9.83 -16.58
C VAL A 210 9.68 -10.10 -17.74
N PHE A 211 8.41 -10.34 -17.40
CA PHE A 211 7.31 -10.53 -18.34
C PHE A 211 6.27 -9.42 -18.19
N ASP A 212 5.87 -8.80 -19.29
CA ASP A 212 4.73 -7.87 -19.34
C ASP A 212 4.23 -7.77 -20.78
N ASN A 213 2.91 -7.71 -20.99
CA ASN A 213 2.34 -7.52 -22.34
C ASN A 213 2.51 -6.09 -22.86
N ASN A 214 2.80 -5.13 -21.97
CA ASN A 214 3.04 -3.75 -22.36
C ASN A 214 4.54 -3.49 -22.57
N ILE A 215 4.94 -3.45 -23.84
CA ILE A 215 6.33 -3.22 -24.25
C ILE A 215 6.88 -1.89 -23.73
N TYR A 216 6.05 -0.86 -23.61
CA TYR A 216 6.47 0.44 -23.09
C TYR A 216 6.82 0.38 -21.59
N LYS A 217 6.09 -0.43 -20.80
CA LYS A 217 6.45 -0.69 -19.40
C LYS A 217 7.78 -1.40 -19.30
N LEU A 218 8.04 -2.42 -20.14
CA LEU A 218 9.31 -3.13 -20.17
C LEU A 218 10.47 -2.18 -20.55
N LYS A 219 10.28 -1.32 -21.57
CA LYS A 219 11.26 -0.32 -21.97
C LYS A 219 11.54 0.68 -20.85
N ARG A 220 10.49 1.23 -20.24
CA ARG A 220 10.63 2.17 -19.11
C ARG A 220 11.42 1.54 -17.96
N MET A 221 11.10 0.31 -17.59
CA MET A 221 11.80 -0.41 -16.53
C MET A 221 13.30 -0.58 -16.84
N GLN A 222 13.66 -0.97 -18.04
CA GLN A 222 15.08 -1.09 -18.43
C GLN A 222 15.81 0.25 -18.36
N THR A 223 15.16 1.34 -18.80
CA THR A 223 15.73 2.70 -18.68
C THR A 223 15.91 3.10 -17.22
N ALA A 224 14.92 2.83 -16.38
CA ALA A 224 14.96 3.17 -14.96
C ALA A 224 16.00 2.36 -14.17
N ILE A 225 16.24 1.11 -14.54
CA ILE A 225 17.27 0.24 -13.91
C ILE A 225 18.68 0.56 -14.43
N GLY A 226 18.80 1.13 -15.61
CA GLY A 226 20.07 1.59 -16.16
C GLY A 226 20.89 0.52 -16.90
N HIS A 227 20.38 -0.70 -17.01
CA HIS A 227 21.04 -1.73 -17.81
C HIS A 227 20.03 -2.68 -18.49
N ARG A 228 20.49 -3.35 -19.52
CA ARG A 228 19.69 -4.28 -20.30
C ARG A 228 19.48 -5.58 -19.51
N MET A 229 18.21 -6.01 -19.38
CA MET A 229 17.85 -7.29 -18.77
C MET A 229 17.02 -8.14 -19.74
N TRP A 230 16.83 -9.39 -19.39
CA TRP A 230 15.97 -10.28 -20.16
C TRP A 230 14.49 -9.90 -19.96
N THR A 231 13.81 -9.61 -21.05
CA THR A 231 12.37 -9.25 -21.03
C THR A 231 11.60 -10.00 -22.12
N SER A 232 10.32 -10.31 -21.88
CA SER A 232 9.42 -10.94 -22.85
C SER A 232 7.98 -10.49 -22.63
N VAL A 233 7.15 -10.61 -23.65
CA VAL A 233 5.70 -10.62 -23.49
C VAL A 233 5.27 -11.92 -22.78
N VAL A 234 4.09 -11.88 -22.16
CA VAL A 234 3.51 -13.05 -21.47
C VAL A 234 2.98 -14.03 -22.51
N GLU A 235 3.86 -14.85 -23.02
CA GLU A 235 3.53 -15.97 -23.92
C GLU A 235 3.52 -17.25 -23.08
N PRO A 236 2.38 -17.99 -23.02
CA PRO A 236 2.21 -19.12 -22.08
C PRO A 236 3.30 -20.20 -22.17
N LYS A 237 3.72 -20.56 -23.38
CA LYS A 237 4.78 -21.57 -23.55
C LYS A 237 6.14 -21.13 -23.05
N ILE A 238 6.49 -19.84 -23.29
CA ILE A 238 7.76 -19.27 -22.82
C ILE A 238 7.71 -19.13 -21.31
N LEU A 239 6.60 -18.62 -20.75
CA LEU A 239 6.43 -18.46 -19.31
C LEU A 239 6.54 -19.83 -18.59
N ALA A 240 5.80 -20.84 -19.04
CA ALA A 240 5.83 -22.18 -18.46
C ALA A 240 7.25 -22.78 -18.47
N LYS A 241 8.00 -22.62 -19.59
CA LYS A 241 9.39 -23.07 -19.67
C LYS A 241 10.29 -22.38 -18.66
N GLN A 242 10.08 -21.08 -18.40
CA GLN A 242 10.88 -20.33 -17.45
C GLN A 242 10.50 -20.68 -15.99
N LEU A 243 9.21 -20.82 -15.69
CA LEU A 243 8.72 -21.18 -14.36
C LEU A 243 9.29 -22.52 -13.88
N LYS A 244 9.38 -23.54 -14.76
CA LYS A 244 10.00 -24.84 -14.43
C LYS A 244 11.44 -24.77 -13.96
N THR A 245 12.17 -23.71 -14.27
CA THR A 245 13.59 -23.58 -13.99
C THR A 245 13.93 -22.41 -13.08
N CYS A 246 12.95 -21.65 -12.61
CA CYS A 246 13.18 -20.55 -11.67
C CYS A 246 13.24 -21.04 -10.22
N ASP A 247 13.84 -20.23 -9.38
CA ASP A 247 13.86 -20.43 -7.94
C ASP A 247 12.83 -19.52 -7.24
N VAL A 248 12.55 -18.37 -7.84
CA VAL A 248 11.59 -17.38 -7.34
C VAL A 248 10.71 -16.89 -8.49
N ALA A 249 9.41 -16.86 -8.28
CA ALA A 249 8.45 -16.22 -9.16
C ALA A 249 7.67 -15.15 -8.39
N VAL A 250 7.67 -13.91 -8.90
CA VAL A 250 6.96 -12.78 -8.31
C VAL A 250 5.82 -12.35 -9.23
N GLY A 251 4.58 -12.46 -8.76
CA GLY A 251 3.39 -11.92 -9.42
C GLY A 251 3.22 -10.43 -9.08
N ALA A 252 3.46 -9.55 -10.05
CA ALA A 252 3.35 -8.10 -9.90
C ALA A 252 2.37 -7.48 -10.92
N LEU A 253 1.32 -8.23 -11.27
CA LEU A 253 0.28 -7.79 -12.17
C LEU A 253 -0.80 -7.03 -11.40
N SER A 254 -1.26 -5.92 -11.98
CA SER A 254 -2.46 -5.22 -11.54
C SER A 254 -3.48 -5.21 -12.67
N SER A 255 -4.76 -5.31 -12.32
CA SER A 255 -5.84 -5.09 -13.28
C SER A 255 -6.09 -3.60 -13.49
N ILE A 256 -6.61 -3.26 -14.66
CA ILE A 256 -7.11 -1.92 -14.94
C ILE A 256 -8.45 -1.73 -14.22
N GLY A 257 -8.60 -0.62 -13.47
CA GLY A 257 -9.85 -0.28 -12.79
C GLY A 257 -10.15 -1.08 -11.50
N GLY A 258 -9.13 -1.68 -10.86
CA GLY A 258 -9.30 -2.37 -9.57
C GLY A 258 -9.97 -3.74 -9.65
N ALA A 259 -10.26 -4.26 -10.85
CA ALA A 259 -10.81 -5.60 -11.05
C ALA A 259 -9.81 -6.69 -10.59
N ARG A 260 -10.26 -7.94 -10.56
CA ARG A 260 -9.39 -9.07 -10.23
C ARG A 260 -8.26 -9.22 -11.25
N SER A 261 -7.02 -9.41 -10.78
CA SER A 261 -5.86 -9.64 -11.64
C SER A 261 -6.04 -10.89 -12.51
N PRO A 262 -5.60 -10.87 -13.78
CA PRO A 262 -5.70 -12.03 -14.64
C PRO A 262 -4.83 -13.18 -14.13
N ILE A 263 -5.31 -14.42 -14.28
CA ILE A 263 -4.52 -15.63 -14.02
C ILE A 263 -3.62 -15.85 -15.23
N VAL A 264 -2.32 -15.68 -15.07
CA VAL A 264 -1.30 -15.86 -16.14
C VAL A 264 -0.42 -17.08 -15.94
N ALA A 265 -0.31 -17.57 -14.69
CA ALA A 265 0.34 -18.83 -14.35
C ALA A 265 -0.73 -19.79 -13.82
N THR A 266 -0.84 -20.96 -14.42
CA THR A 266 -1.74 -22.02 -13.96
C THR A 266 -1.03 -22.91 -12.93
N GLU A 267 -1.81 -23.68 -12.16
CA GLU A 267 -1.27 -24.66 -11.22
C GLU A 267 -0.30 -25.63 -11.89
N GLU A 268 -0.62 -26.11 -13.10
CA GLU A 268 0.23 -27.00 -13.91
C GLU A 268 1.58 -26.38 -14.31
N MET A 269 1.67 -25.04 -14.39
CA MET A 269 2.92 -24.33 -14.70
C MET A 269 3.83 -24.21 -13.48
N VAL A 270 3.26 -24.30 -12.28
CA VAL A 270 3.97 -24.07 -11.00
C VAL A 270 4.29 -25.40 -10.31
N ALA A 271 3.52 -26.45 -10.55
CA ALA A 271 3.77 -27.83 -10.10
C ALA A 271 4.98 -28.43 -10.83
#